data_a45fb36dde8eb306988a309175cf3c76
#
_entry.id   a45fb36dde8eb306988a309175cf3c76
#
_cell.length_a   1.000
_cell.length_b   1.000
_cell.length_c   1.000
_cell.angle_alpha   90.00
_cell.angle_beta   90.00
_cell.angle_gamma   90.00
#
_symmetry.space_group_name_H-M   'P 1'
#
loop_
_entity.id
_entity.type
_entity.pdbx_description
1 polymer ?
#
loop_
_entity_poly.entity_id
_entity_poly.type
_entity_poly.pdbx_seq_one_letter_code
_entity_poly.pdbx_strand_id
1 'polypeptide(L)'
;MRSLLLALLSVLALPAAENPELARLTAADDARVAAMLAPTREKLDAVLSPELRYAHSNGQVDTKDALITSLTDGSATYSKYAYQERVFTFPAPGIALMTGRFDVKAVVKGNAAESTIGFLAVWRLEQGTWKFLAWQSCKIPPAK
;
A
#
# COMPACT_ATOMS: atom_id res chain seq x y z
N MET A 1 66.69 -15.04 -1.50
CA MET A 1 65.32 -15.45 -1.85
C MET A 1 64.39 -14.84 -0.84
N ARG A 2 63.60 -13.78 -1.23
CA ARG A 2 62.66 -13.09 -0.35
C ARG A 2 61.25 -13.55 -0.77
N SER A 3 60.61 -14.38 0.09
CA SER A 3 59.23 -14.83 -0.10
C SER A 3 58.28 -13.69 0.25
N LEU A 4 57.50 -13.24 -0.73
CA LEU A 4 56.41 -12.28 -0.56
C LEU A 4 55.19 -13.06 -0.14
N LEU A 5 54.75 -12.91 1.11
CA LEU A 5 53.43 -13.43 1.56
C LEU A 5 52.35 -12.45 1.09
N LEU A 6 51.53 -12.88 0.16
CA LEU A 6 50.33 -12.15 -0.26
C LEU A 6 49.20 -12.47 0.73
N ALA A 7 48.85 -11.52 1.58
CA ALA A 7 47.71 -11.66 2.47
C ALA A 7 46.42 -11.35 1.66
N LEU A 8 45.58 -12.40 1.45
CA LEU A 8 44.26 -12.27 0.85
C LEU A 8 43.31 -11.66 1.90
N LEU A 9 42.98 -10.38 1.76
CA LEU A 9 41.90 -9.76 2.54
C LEU A 9 40.55 -10.22 1.96
N SER A 10 39.88 -11.15 2.63
CA SER A 10 38.48 -11.51 2.35
C SER A 10 37.58 -10.39 2.87
N VAL A 11 37.01 -9.61 1.97
CA VAL A 11 35.96 -8.65 2.29
C VAL A 11 34.67 -9.45 2.53
N LEU A 12 34.31 -9.65 3.78
CA LEU A 12 32.99 -10.13 4.17
C LEU A 12 31.97 -9.04 3.82
N ALA A 13 31.17 -9.26 2.79
CA ALA A 13 30.00 -8.44 2.51
C ALA A 13 29.00 -8.62 3.65
N LEU A 14 28.82 -7.60 4.49
CA LEU A 14 27.74 -7.54 5.45
C LEU A 14 26.42 -7.54 4.68
N PRO A 15 25.40 -8.34 5.09
CA PRO A 15 24.08 -8.25 4.51
C PRO A 15 23.56 -6.82 4.69
N ALA A 16 23.01 -6.23 3.62
CA ALA A 16 22.37 -4.94 3.70
C ALA A 16 21.29 -5.02 4.79
N ALA A 17 21.38 -4.20 5.82
CA ALA A 17 20.37 -4.17 6.88
C ALA A 17 19.01 -3.90 6.25
N GLU A 18 18.04 -4.79 6.46
CA GLU A 18 16.67 -4.57 6.03
C GLU A 18 16.17 -3.24 6.58
N ASN A 19 15.56 -2.42 5.73
CA ASN A 19 15.05 -1.13 6.16
C ASN A 19 13.88 -1.37 7.16
N PRO A 20 14.01 -1.03 8.45
CA PRO A 20 13.00 -1.31 9.45
C PRO A 20 11.66 -0.59 9.14
N GLU A 21 11.72 0.52 8.42
CA GLU A 21 10.51 1.22 7.97
C GLU A 21 9.75 0.46 6.90
N LEU A 22 10.43 -0.36 6.08
CA LEU A 22 9.76 -1.23 5.11
C LEU A 22 8.87 -2.27 5.80
N ALA A 23 9.35 -2.93 6.84
CA ALA A 23 8.56 -3.90 7.58
C ALA A 23 7.33 -3.24 8.26
N ARG A 24 7.54 -2.07 8.88
CA ARG A 24 6.46 -1.29 9.51
C ARG A 24 5.40 -0.84 8.50
N LEU A 25 5.83 -0.35 7.35
CA LEU A 25 4.94 0.12 6.29
C LEU A 25 4.18 -1.04 5.64
N THR A 26 4.85 -2.18 5.43
CA THR A 26 4.20 -3.40 4.93
C THR A 26 3.10 -3.86 5.87
N ALA A 27 3.36 -3.90 7.17
CA ALA A 27 2.35 -4.25 8.19
C ALA A 27 1.18 -3.23 8.21
N ALA A 28 1.46 -1.95 8.05
CA ALA A 28 0.42 -0.91 7.98
C ALA A 28 -0.49 -1.09 6.76
N ASP A 29 0.08 -1.45 5.60
CA ASP A 29 -0.71 -1.71 4.39
C ASP A 29 -1.50 -3.02 4.50
N ASP A 30 -0.93 -4.06 5.08
CA ASP A 30 -1.66 -5.31 5.35
C ASP A 30 -2.87 -5.07 6.28
N ALA A 31 -2.70 -4.24 7.31
CA ALA A 31 -3.80 -3.83 8.19
C ALA A 31 -4.86 -3.01 7.45
N ARG A 32 -4.46 -2.13 6.52
CA ARG A 32 -5.38 -1.38 5.65
C ARG A 32 -6.20 -2.30 4.76
N VAL A 33 -5.56 -3.26 4.09
CA VAL A 33 -6.26 -4.25 3.24
C VAL A 33 -7.24 -5.07 4.07
N ALA A 34 -6.83 -5.54 5.25
CA ALA A 34 -7.71 -6.27 6.17
C ALA A 34 -8.91 -5.41 6.63
N ALA A 35 -8.69 -4.11 6.90
CA ALA A 35 -9.75 -3.18 7.25
C ALA A 35 -10.74 -2.94 6.10
N MET A 36 -10.28 -2.94 4.85
CA MET A 36 -11.15 -2.81 3.68
C MET A 36 -11.98 -4.08 3.40
N LEU A 37 -11.42 -5.27 3.67
CA LEU A 37 -12.11 -6.54 3.48
C LEU A 37 -13.13 -6.84 4.60
N ALA A 38 -12.92 -6.35 5.81
CA ALA A 38 -13.80 -6.50 6.96
C ALA A 38 -13.95 -5.14 7.69
N PRO A 39 -14.65 -4.17 7.07
CA PRO A 39 -14.62 -2.79 7.50
C PRO A 39 -15.39 -2.56 8.81
N THR A 40 -14.75 -1.82 9.70
CA THR A 40 -15.39 -1.09 10.77
C THR A 40 -14.80 0.31 10.80
N ARG A 41 -15.57 1.30 11.28
CA ARG A 41 -15.07 2.69 11.39
C ARG A 41 -13.74 2.72 12.16
N GLU A 42 -13.66 2.02 13.28
CA GLU A 42 -12.47 1.98 14.14
C GLU A 42 -11.22 1.47 13.39
N LYS A 43 -11.33 0.34 12.66
CA LYS A 43 -10.20 -0.22 11.90
C LYS A 43 -9.75 0.74 10.80
N LEU A 44 -10.68 1.36 10.09
CA LEU A 44 -10.39 2.29 9.01
C LEU A 44 -9.78 3.60 9.57
N ASP A 45 -10.30 4.11 10.68
CA ASP A 45 -9.74 5.29 11.36
C ASP A 45 -8.30 5.06 11.83
N ALA A 46 -7.97 3.83 12.23
CA ALA A 46 -6.63 3.48 12.68
C ALA A 46 -5.58 3.55 11.56
N VAL A 47 -5.94 3.31 10.31
CA VAL A 47 -5.00 3.20 9.18
C VAL A 47 -5.04 4.39 8.21
N LEU A 48 -6.17 5.12 8.14
CA LEU A 48 -6.35 6.21 7.21
C LEU A 48 -5.95 7.56 7.83
N SER A 49 -5.23 8.38 7.05
CA SER A 49 -4.93 9.78 7.42
C SER A 49 -6.21 10.61 7.46
N PRO A 50 -6.35 11.58 8.40
CA PRO A 50 -7.46 12.54 8.37
C PRO A 50 -7.50 13.37 7.08
N GLU A 51 -6.37 13.53 6.39
CA GLU A 51 -6.24 14.28 5.14
C GLU A 51 -6.36 13.38 3.90
N LEU A 52 -6.87 12.16 4.04
CA LEU A 52 -6.94 11.18 2.93
C LEU A 52 -7.60 11.77 1.68
N ARG A 53 -6.96 11.50 0.54
CA ARG A 53 -7.50 11.72 -0.81
C ARG A 53 -7.48 10.39 -1.56
N TYR A 54 -8.65 9.77 -1.74
CA TYR A 54 -8.80 8.46 -2.36
C TYR A 54 -9.41 8.59 -3.75
N ALA A 55 -8.56 8.62 -4.77
CA ALA A 55 -9.01 8.75 -6.16
C ALA A 55 -9.26 7.37 -6.79
N HIS A 56 -10.50 7.14 -7.17
CA HIS A 56 -10.95 5.92 -7.83
C HIS A 56 -10.60 5.92 -9.32
N SER A 57 -10.59 4.73 -9.93
CA SER A 57 -10.29 4.55 -11.35
C SER A 57 -11.32 5.18 -12.30
N ASN A 58 -12.45 5.64 -11.79
CA ASN A 58 -13.50 6.36 -12.53
C ASN A 58 -13.41 7.89 -12.39
N GLY A 59 -12.40 8.39 -11.67
CA GLY A 59 -12.18 9.82 -11.44
C GLY A 59 -12.87 10.39 -10.20
N GLN A 60 -13.74 9.64 -9.50
CA GLN A 60 -14.30 10.07 -8.22
C GLN A 60 -13.17 10.15 -7.18
N VAL A 61 -13.24 11.16 -6.31
CA VAL A 61 -12.27 11.33 -5.21
C VAL A 61 -13.02 11.40 -3.88
N ASP A 62 -12.74 10.45 -3.00
CA ASP A 62 -13.31 10.40 -1.67
C ASP A 62 -12.38 11.02 -0.63
N THR A 63 -12.97 11.66 0.37
CA THR A 63 -12.32 11.96 1.64
C THR A 63 -12.31 10.73 2.52
N LYS A 64 -11.58 10.77 3.65
CA LYS A 64 -11.59 9.71 4.66
C LYS A 64 -13.01 9.33 5.07
N ASP A 65 -13.84 10.32 5.45
CA ASP A 65 -15.19 10.05 5.93
C ASP A 65 -16.10 9.47 4.84
N ALA A 66 -15.98 9.94 3.59
CA ALA A 66 -16.73 9.40 2.47
C ALA A 66 -16.36 7.95 2.20
N LEU A 67 -15.07 7.61 2.21
CA LEU A 67 -14.59 6.24 2.03
C LEU A 67 -15.08 5.33 3.17
N ILE A 68 -14.90 5.76 4.43
CA ILE A 68 -15.37 4.98 5.59
C ILE A 68 -16.87 4.73 5.51
N THR A 69 -17.65 5.76 5.20
CA THR A 69 -19.11 5.63 5.08
C THR A 69 -19.47 4.59 4.02
N SER A 70 -18.90 4.68 2.82
CA SER A 70 -19.23 3.75 1.73
C SER A 70 -18.86 2.30 2.03
N LEU A 71 -17.81 2.08 2.82
CA LEU A 71 -17.38 0.74 3.22
C LEU A 71 -18.20 0.18 4.38
N THR A 72 -18.69 1.04 5.30
CA THR A 72 -19.40 0.61 6.50
C THR A 72 -20.92 0.57 6.33
N ASP A 73 -21.50 1.30 5.38
CA ASP A 73 -22.93 1.25 5.05
C ASP A 73 -23.30 0.20 3.99
N GLY A 74 -22.28 -0.51 3.45
CA GLY A 74 -22.45 -1.54 2.44
C GLY A 74 -22.59 -1.03 1.01
N SER A 75 -22.45 0.28 0.75
CA SER A 75 -22.45 0.83 -0.62
C SER A 75 -21.25 0.34 -1.44
N ALA A 76 -20.14 0.02 -0.77
CA ALA A 76 -18.97 -0.62 -1.36
C ALA A 76 -18.52 -1.80 -0.49
N THR A 77 -18.39 -2.98 -1.09
CA THR A 77 -17.87 -4.17 -0.40
C THR A 77 -16.77 -4.81 -1.23
N TYR A 78 -15.69 -5.20 -0.58
CA TYR A 78 -14.58 -5.91 -1.20
C TYR A 78 -14.56 -7.36 -0.72
N SER A 79 -14.54 -8.31 -1.66
CA SER A 79 -14.45 -9.75 -1.37
C SER A 79 -13.09 -10.36 -1.76
N LYS A 80 -12.29 -9.64 -2.58
CA LYS A 80 -10.92 -9.99 -2.93
C LYS A 80 -10.08 -8.74 -3.04
N TYR A 81 -8.87 -8.81 -2.50
CA TYR A 81 -7.83 -7.80 -2.66
C TYR A 81 -6.48 -8.54 -2.64
N ALA A 82 -5.93 -8.84 -3.81
CA ALA A 82 -4.75 -9.68 -3.94
C ALA A 82 -3.67 -8.98 -4.76
N TYR A 83 -2.57 -8.61 -4.12
CA TYR A 83 -1.43 -8.00 -4.82
C TYR A 83 -0.79 -8.99 -5.80
N GLN A 84 -0.58 -8.54 -7.02
CA GLN A 84 0.32 -9.15 -8.00
C GLN A 84 1.73 -8.56 -7.85
N GLU A 85 1.79 -7.24 -7.54
CA GLU A 85 3.01 -6.50 -7.35
C GLU A 85 2.79 -5.40 -6.32
N ARG A 86 3.73 -5.22 -5.40
CA ARG A 86 3.72 -4.16 -4.38
C ARG A 86 5.14 -3.70 -4.11
N VAL A 87 5.47 -2.49 -4.52
CA VAL A 87 6.81 -1.91 -4.37
C VAL A 87 6.73 -0.65 -3.52
N PHE A 88 7.57 -0.55 -2.51
CA PHE A 88 7.69 0.62 -1.65
C PHE A 88 8.98 1.38 -1.94
N THR A 89 8.89 2.71 -1.95
CA THR A 89 10.04 3.63 -2.00
C THR A 89 9.88 4.71 -0.95
N PHE A 90 10.99 5.25 -0.46
CA PHE A 90 11.04 6.25 0.60
C PHE A 90 11.74 7.52 0.08
N PRO A 91 11.01 8.41 -0.62
CA PRO A 91 11.61 9.60 -1.26
C PRO A 91 12.02 10.69 -0.27
N ALA A 92 11.46 10.69 0.94
CA ALA A 92 11.79 11.64 2.00
C ALA A 92 11.50 11.02 3.39
N PRO A 93 12.10 11.54 4.46
CA PRO A 93 11.76 11.12 5.82
C PRO A 93 10.26 11.24 6.09
N GLY A 94 9.64 10.17 6.61
CA GLY A 94 8.22 10.13 6.93
C GLY A 94 7.26 10.10 5.75
N ILE A 95 7.76 9.97 4.52
CA ILE A 95 6.97 9.80 3.30
C ILE A 95 7.39 8.52 2.58
N ALA A 96 6.42 7.73 2.20
CA ALA A 96 6.63 6.56 1.35
C ALA A 96 5.64 6.54 0.19
N LEU A 97 6.11 6.07 -0.95
CA LEU A 97 5.29 5.75 -2.11
C LEU A 97 5.13 4.25 -2.19
N MET A 98 3.94 3.81 -2.56
CA MET A 98 3.65 2.41 -2.86
C MET A 98 3.04 2.33 -4.25
N THR A 99 3.64 1.53 -5.12
CA THR A 99 3.15 1.29 -6.49
C THR A 99 2.94 -0.21 -6.71
N GLY A 100 2.13 -0.54 -7.70
CA GLY A 100 1.94 -1.94 -8.06
C GLY A 100 0.64 -2.23 -8.77
N ARG A 101 0.24 -3.50 -8.69
CA ARG A 101 -1.00 -4.02 -9.26
C ARG A 101 -1.65 -5.01 -8.30
N PHE A 102 -2.97 -5.05 -8.31
CA PHE A 102 -3.73 -6.03 -7.54
C PHE A 102 -5.01 -6.44 -8.27
N ASP A 103 -5.44 -7.66 -7.99
CA ASP A 103 -6.76 -8.13 -8.39
C ASP A 103 -7.77 -7.77 -7.32
N VAL A 104 -8.90 -7.27 -7.77
CA VAL A 104 -10.01 -6.89 -6.89
C VAL A 104 -11.30 -7.53 -7.35
N LYS A 105 -12.11 -7.98 -6.37
CA LYS A 105 -13.54 -8.24 -6.53
C LYS A 105 -14.30 -7.35 -5.56
N ALA A 106 -15.23 -6.57 -6.09
CA ALA A 106 -16.00 -5.63 -5.29
C ALA A 106 -17.44 -5.55 -5.81
N VAL A 107 -18.35 -5.16 -4.93
CA VAL A 107 -19.68 -4.69 -5.29
C VAL A 107 -19.76 -3.23 -4.88
N VAL A 108 -20.08 -2.36 -5.84
CA VAL A 108 -20.21 -0.92 -5.59
C VAL A 108 -21.58 -0.47 -6.10
N LYS A 109 -22.40 0.07 -5.19
CA LYS A 109 -23.78 0.48 -5.48
C LYS A 109 -24.59 -0.63 -6.21
N GLY A 110 -24.42 -1.88 -5.74
CA GLY A 110 -25.08 -3.04 -6.30
C GLY A 110 -24.46 -3.62 -7.60
N ASN A 111 -23.41 -2.98 -8.15
CA ASN A 111 -22.76 -3.45 -9.36
C ASN A 111 -21.51 -4.25 -8.99
N ALA A 112 -21.48 -5.53 -9.35
CA ALA A 112 -20.31 -6.38 -9.16
C ALA A 112 -19.22 -6.05 -10.20
N ALA A 113 -17.99 -5.99 -9.77
CA ALA A 113 -16.82 -5.76 -10.62
C ALA A 113 -15.66 -6.67 -10.20
N GLU A 114 -14.99 -7.24 -11.20
CA GLU A 114 -13.71 -7.92 -11.02
C GLU A 114 -12.74 -7.30 -12.02
N SER A 115 -11.56 -6.88 -11.54
CA SER A 115 -10.60 -6.14 -12.36
C SER A 115 -9.19 -6.29 -11.81
N THR A 116 -8.19 -6.13 -12.67
CA THR A 116 -6.83 -5.82 -12.26
C THR A 116 -6.67 -4.30 -12.24
N ILE A 117 -6.17 -3.77 -11.15
CA ILE A 117 -6.01 -2.34 -10.89
C ILE A 117 -4.53 -2.03 -10.71
N GLY A 118 -4.02 -1.04 -11.46
CA GLY A 118 -2.75 -0.38 -11.19
C GLY A 118 -2.94 0.77 -10.21
N PHE A 119 -1.93 1.06 -9.39
CA PHE A 119 -2.07 2.11 -8.39
C PHE A 119 -0.77 2.82 -8.05
N LEU A 120 -0.92 4.05 -7.56
CA LEU A 120 0.05 4.80 -6.78
C LEU A 120 -0.60 5.18 -5.45
N ALA A 121 0.07 4.91 -4.35
CA ALA A 121 -0.33 5.35 -3.03
C ALA A 121 0.78 6.15 -2.35
N VAL A 122 0.39 7.07 -1.49
CA VAL A 122 1.28 7.83 -0.61
C VAL A 122 0.95 7.49 0.83
N TRP A 123 1.99 7.17 1.58
CA TRP A 123 1.95 6.97 3.02
C TRP A 123 2.71 8.07 3.72
N ARG A 124 2.22 8.50 4.87
CA ARG A 124 2.85 9.51 5.73
C ARG A 124 2.98 8.99 7.16
N LEU A 125 4.14 9.22 7.75
CA LEU A 125 4.37 8.91 9.16
C LEU A 125 3.74 10.04 10.01
N GLU A 126 2.68 9.73 10.73
CA GLU A 126 1.95 10.64 11.59
C GLU A 126 2.04 10.16 13.04
N GLN A 127 2.63 10.97 13.91
CA GLN A 127 2.83 10.63 15.33
C GLN A 127 3.42 9.22 15.54
N GLY A 128 4.40 8.84 14.71
CA GLY A 128 5.08 7.55 14.78
C GLY A 128 4.33 6.37 14.13
N THR A 129 3.18 6.60 13.50
CA THR A 129 2.36 5.59 12.82
C THR A 129 2.23 5.89 11.34
N TRP A 130 2.44 4.91 10.47
CA TRP A 130 2.21 5.06 9.04
C TRP A 130 0.71 5.15 8.76
N LYS A 131 0.28 6.24 8.13
CA LYS A 131 -1.10 6.51 7.72
C LYS A 131 -1.21 6.58 6.21
N PHE A 132 -2.28 6.02 5.68
CA PHE A 132 -2.61 6.05 4.26
C PHE A 132 -3.13 7.43 3.87
N LEU A 133 -2.34 8.20 3.14
CA LEU A 133 -2.58 9.62 2.85
C LEU A 133 -3.25 9.86 1.50
N ALA A 134 -2.80 9.15 0.46
CA ALA A 134 -3.36 9.34 -0.87
C ALA A 134 -3.35 8.04 -1.68
N TRP A 135 -4.31 7.95 -2.57
CA TRP A 135 -4.47 6.84 -3.51
C TRP A 135 -4.90 7.34 -4.87
N GLN A 136 -4.29 6.82 -5.91
CA GLN A 136 -4.75 6.96 -7.29
C GLN A 136 -4.75 5.59 -7.94
N SER A 137 -5.88 5.18 -8.50
CA SER A 137 -6.00 3.91 -9.19
C SER A 137 -6.35 4.09 -10.67
N CYS A 138 -5.99 3.09 -11.47
CA CYS A 138 -6.38 2.98 -12.88
C CYS A 138 -6.72 1.52 -13.22
N LYS A 139 -7.66 1.32 -14.14
CA LYS A 139 -7.94 -0.01 -14.69
C LYS A 139 -6.81 -0.41 -15.64
N ILE A 140 -6.34 -1.64 -15.52
CA ILE A 140 -5.40 -2.23 -16.48
C ILE A 140 -6.24 -3.01 -17.50
N PRO A 141 -6.17 -2.67 -18.81
CA PRO A 141 -6.85 -3.45 -19.83
C PRO A 141 -6.34 -4.90 -19.85
N PRO A 142 -7.19 -5.87 -20.21
CA PRO A 142 -6.73 -7.24 -20.45
C PRO A 142 -5.64 -7.26 -21.50
N ALA A 143 -4.69 -8.19 -21.36
CA ALA A 143 -3.68 -8.43 -22.40
C ALA A 143 -4.41 -8.82 -23.72
N LYS A 144 -3.97 -8.21 -24.83
CA LYS A 144 -4.48 -8.55 -26.17
C LYS A 144 -3.97 -9.92 -26.61
#